data_7ec7ba4305b340ab880710fdd64924ff
#
_entry.id   7ec7ba4305b340ab880710fdd64924ff
#
_cell.length_a   1.000
_cell.length_b   1.000
_cell.length_c   1.000
_cell.angle_alpha   90.00
_cell.angle_beta   90.00
_cell.angle_gamma   90.00
#
_symmetry.space_group_name_H-M   'P 1'
#
loop_
_entity.id
_entity.type
_entity.pdbx_description
1 polymer ?
#
loop_
_entity_poly.entity_id
_entity_poly.type
_entity_poly.pdbx_seq_one_letter_code
_entity_poly.pdbx_strand_id
1 'polypeptide(L)'
;AWIAKELGPANPVIPPFIAMGQRFTVGEGEELKSFHSAGFLGSEYGPFLIPDPSSGLDSVRPPQGMSIKRFEARNKLYKELVDKSKMMEDGSDYQRESLMRSMEQSYRLLNSPESKVFDLTEEPKEKYDIYNTGRFGLGCLTAKRLAMNGARFVSVSTEYEPFLGWDTHENGHSRLVKMKELV
;
A
#
# COMPACT_ATOMS: atom_id res chain seq x y z
N ALA A 1 10.89 3.45 -3.25
CA ALA A 1 11.42 4.48 -2.35
C ALA A 1 12.19 5.56 -3.12
N TRP A 2 13.24 5.23 -3.89
CA TRP A 2 14.04 6.22 -4.63
C TRP A 2 13.20 7.08 -5.60
N ILE A 3 12.34 6.46 -6.40
CA ILE A 3 11.43 7.18 -7.31
C ILE A 3 10.54 8.16 -6.54
N ALA A 4 10.02 7.73 -5.40
CA ALA A 4 9.18 8.58 -4.55
C ALA A 4 9.95 9.78 -3.99
N LYS A 5 11.21 9.56 -3.62
CA LYS A 5 12.08 10.63 -3.10
C LYS A 5 12.45 11.66 -4.17
N GLU A 6 12.92 11.19 -5.32
CA GLU A 6 13.45 12.08 -6.38
C GLU A 6 12.35 12.86 -7.12
N LEU A 7 11.22 12.21 -7.39
CA LEU A 7 10.14 12.83 -8.15
C LEU A 7 9.07 13.48 -7.26
N GLY A 8 9.00 13.11 -6.01
CA GLY A 8 7.92 13.53 -5.11
C GLY A 8 6.54 13.05 -5.57
N PRO A 9 5.47 13.39 -4.87
CA PRO A 9 4.11 13.11 -5.29
C PRO A 9 3.68 14.02 -6.45
N ALA A 10 3.02 13.49 -7.48
CA ALA A 10 2.36 14.31 -8.51
C ALA A 10 1.04 14.90 -7.99
N ASN A 11 0.38 14.17 -7.11
CA ASN A 11 -0.78 14.62 -6.35
C ASN A 11 -0.40 14.59 -4.87
N PRO A 12 -0.52 15.69 -4.12
CA PRO A 12 -0.07 15.77 -2.72
C PRO A 12 -0.85 14.86 -1.76
N VAL A 13 -1.97 14.31 -2.20
CA VAL A 13 -2.83 13.41 -1.42
C VAL A 13 -2.52 11.95 -1.70
N ILE A 14 -2.23 11.61 -2.96
CA ILE A 14 -1.95 10.22 -3.35
C ILE A 14 -0.51 9.86 -2.98
N PRO A 15 -0.28 8.78 -2.24
CA PRO A 15 1.08 8.34 -1.92
C PRO A 15 1.91 8.14 -3.19
N PRO A 16 3.16 8.64 -3.24
CA PRO A 16 4.00 8.53 -4.43
C PRO A 16 4.44 7.09 -4.72
N PHE A 17 4.49 6.24 -3.70
CA PHE A 17 4.80 4.82 -3.83
C PHE A 17 3.72 3.97 -3.15
N ILE A 18 3.10 3.08 -3.93
CA ILE A 18 2.05 2.18 -3.46
C ILE A 18 2.44 0.74 -3.82
N ALA A 19 2.33 -0.17 -2.86
CA ALA A 19 2.54 -1.59 -3.08
C ALA A 19 1.25 -2.36 -2.77
N MET A 20 0.83 -3.18 -3.73
CA MET A 20 -0.39 -3.96 -3.65
C MET A 20 -0.10 -5.45 -3.75
N GLY A 21 -0.87 -6.24 -3.01
CA GLY A 21 -0.74 -7.67 -2.92
C GLY A 21 -0.23 -8.12 -1.56
N GLN A 22 -0.15 -9.43 -1.37
CA GLN A 22 0.33 -9.99 -0.12
C GLN A 22 1.78 -9.59 0.15
N ARG A 23 2.09 -9.52 1.43
CA ARG A 23 3.44 -9.28 1.90
C ARG A 23 4.35 -10.44 1.50
N PHE A 24 5.56 -10.10 1.16
CA PHE A 24 6.59 -11.05 0.80
C PHE A 24 7.00 -11.88 2.03
N THR A 25 6.73 -13.18 2.02
CA THR A 25 7.25 -14.12 3.02
C THR A 25 8.49 -14.82 2.46
N VAL A 26 9.57 -14.78 3.19
CA VAL A 26 10.85 -15.43 2.77
C VAL A 26 11.06 -16.72 3.56
N GLY A 27 10.16 -17.68 3.43
CA GLY A 27 10.27 -18.94 4.16
C GLY A 27 10.10 -18.77 5.69
N GLU A 28 9.97 -19.87 6.40
CA GLU A 28 9.90 -19.93 7.88
C GLU A 28 8.88 -19.00 8.57
N GLY A 29 7.95 -18.39 7.82
CA GLY A 29 6.91 -17.51 8.37
C GLY A 29 7.39 -16.12 8.78
N GLU A 30 8.66 -15.76 8.57
CA GLU A 30 9.16 -14.45 8.90
C GLU A 30 8.97 -13.45 7.75
N GLU A 31 8.33 -12.35 8.06
CA GLU A 31 8.19 -11.20 7.16
C GLU A 31 9.47 -10.37 7.20
N LEU A 32 10.17 -10.24 6.09
CA LEU A 32 11.28 -9.31 5.98
C LEU A 32 10.73 -7.88 5.87
N LYS A 33 10.56 -7.22 7.00
CA LYS A 33 10.12 -5.82 7.10
C LYS A 33 10.95 -4.86 6.24
N SER A 34 12.21 -5.20 5.97
CA SER A 34 13.11 -4.41 5.12
C SER A 34 12.62 -4.26 3.68
N PHE A 35 11.90 -5.25 3.12
CA PHE A 35 11.33 -5.15 1.77
C PHE A 35 10.13 -4.22 1.69
N HIS A 36 9.49 -3.95 2.82
CA HIS A 36 8.30 -3.10 2.92
C HIS A 36 8.61 -1.74 3.53
N SER A 37 9.85 -1.31 3.48
CA SER A 37 10.29 -0.02 4.02
C SER A 37 11.12 0.76 3.01
N ALA A 38 11.40 2.01 3.31
CA ALA A 38 12.35 2.83 2.56
C ALA A 38 13.76 2.79 3.17
N GLY A 39 13.96 2.03 4.25
CA GLY A 39 15.24 1.95 4.95
C GLY A 39 15.73 3.33 5.40
N PHE A 40 16.97 3.65 5.07
CA PHE A 40 17.60 4.93 5.44
C PHE A 40 16.99 6.17 4.74
N LEU A 41 16.16 5.98 3.70
CA LEU A 41 15.52 7.09 3.01
C LEU A 41 14.39 7.74 3.79
N GLY A 42 13.87 7.04 4.81
CA GLY A 42 12.78 7.53 5.64
C GLY A 42 11.41 6.94 5.29
N SER A 43 10.55 6.83 6.29
CA SER A 43 9.26 6.16 6.18
C SER A 43 8.30 6.84 5.20
N GLU A 44 8.41 8.16 4.99
CA GLU A 44 7.58 8.90 4.03
C GLU A 44 7.82 8.49 2.57
N TYR A 45 8.95 7.84 2.27
CA TYR A 45 9.27 7.30 0.94
C TYR A 45 8.99 5.79 0.84
N GLY A 46 8.54 5.19 1.93
CA GLY A 46 8.13 3.78 1.95
C GLY A 46 6.85 3.54 1.16
N PRO A 47 6.55 2.28 0.85
CA PRO A 47 5.32 1.94 0.17
C PRO A 47 4.10 2.13 1.09
N PHE A 48 3.06 2.74 0.56
CA PHE A 48 1.73 2.61 1.12
C PHE A 48 1.19 1.21 0.74
N LEU A 49 0.93 0.37 1.74
CA LEU A 49 0.60 -1.03 1.53
C LEU A 49 -0.91 -1.24 1.42
N ILE A 50 -1.33 -1.92 0.36
CA ILE A 50 -2.71 -2.41 0.16
C ILE A 50 -2.64 -3.93 0.04
N PRO A 51 -2.87 -4.67 1.13
CA PRO A 51 -2.72 -6.12 1.13
C PRO A 51 -3.70 -6.82 0.19
N ASP A 52 -4.91 -6.31 0.06
CA ASP A 52 -5.94 -6.84 -0.82
C ASP A 52 -6.54 -5.74 -1.70
N PRO A 53 -6.22 -5.70 -3.00
CA PRO A 53 -6.77 -4.71 -3.91
C PRO A 53 -8.28 -4.77 -4.07
N SER A 54 -8.92 -5.92 -3.83
CA SER A 54 -10.38 -6.05 -3.91
C SER A 54 -11.11 -5.26 -2.81
N SER A 55 -10.42 -5.00 -1.70
CA SER A 55 -10.89 -4.17 -0.59
C SER A 55 -10.04 -2.92 -0.39
N GLY A 56 -9.42 -2.42 -1.46
CA GLY A 56 -8.50 -1.27 -1.41
C GLY A 56 -9.10 -0.03 -0.75
N LEU A 57 -10.38 0.24 -0.99
CA LEU A 57 -11.08 1.36 -0.35
C LEU A 57 -11.14 1.23 1.18
N ASP A 58 -11.22 0.01 1.73
CA ASP A 58 -11.23 -0.21 3.18
C ASP A 58 -9.91 0.16 3.85
N SER A 59 -8.81 0.12 3.07
CA SER A 59 -7.48 0.53 3.53
C SER A 59 -7.32 2.05 3.61
N VAL A 60 -8.21 2.81 2.97
CA VAL A 60 -8.10 4.28 2.84
C VAL A 60 -9.33 5.02 3.35
N ARG A 61 -10.10 4.42 4.21
CA ARG A 61 -11.23 5.05 4.90
C ARG A 61 -11.23 4.74 6.39
N PRO A 62 -11.84 5.59 7.22
CA PRO A 62 -12.00 5.28 8.62
C PRO A 62 -12.75 3.95 8.81
N PRO A 63 -12.44 3.17 9.86
CA PRO A 63 -13.14 1.93 10.16
C PRO A 63 -14.66 2.11 10.22
N GLN A 64 -15.38 1.11 9.77
CA GLN A 64 -16.84 1.13 9.76
C GLN A 64 -17.42 1.46 11.16
N GLY A 65 -18.41 2.34 11.22
CA GLY A 65 -19.02 2.78 12.47
C GLY A 65 -18.23 3.84 13.25
N MET A 66 -17.10 4.30 12.73
CA MET A 66 -16.32 5.38 13.33
C MET A 66 -16.80 6.74 12.80
N SER A 67 -17.27 7.62 13.70
CA SER A 67 -17.60 9.00 13.32
C SER A 67 -16.32 9.80 13.02
N ILE A 68 -16.42 10.81 12.15
CA ILE A 68 -15.31 11.73 11.83
C ILE A 68 -14.71 12.33 13.11
N LYS A 69 -15.54 12.81 14.02
CA LYS A 69 -15.11 13.38 15.30
C LYS A 69 -14.29 12.40 16.14
N ARG A 70 -14.69 11.11 16.16
CA ARG A 70 -13.94 10.08 16.90
C ARG A 70 -12.61 9.75 16.20
N PHE A 71 -12.60 9.77 14.87
CA PHE A 71 -11.39 9.56 14.09
C PHE A 71 -10.36 10.69 14.32
N GLU A 72 -10.81 11.94 14.29
CA GLU A 72 -9.97 13.11 14.58
C GLU A 72 -9.40 13.08 16.01
N ALA A 73 -10.24 12.75 17.01
CA ALA A 73 -9.80 12.61 18.39
C ALA A 73 -8.73 11.52 18.57
N ARG A 74 -8.88 10.38 17.87
CA ARG A 74 -7.87 9.31 17.87
C ARG A 74 -6.58 9.74 17.18
N ASN A 75 -6.65 10.46 16.08
CA ASN A 75 -5.47 10.98 15.38
C ASN A 75 -4.70 11.97 16.27
N LYS A 76 -5.43 12.85 16.97
CA LYS A 76 -4.82 13.77 17.94
C LYS A 76 -4.12 13.02 19.09
N LEU A 77 -4.80 12.06 19.70
CA LEU A 77 -4.21 11.22 20.75
C LEU A 77 -2.98 10.46 20.26
N TYR A 78 -3.05 9.91 19.03
CA TYR A 78 -1.92 9.21 18.45
C TYR A 78 -0.71 10.13 18.26
N LYS A 79 -0.91 11.35 17.78
CA LYS A 79 0.18 12.35 17.67
C LYS A 79 0.80 12.64 19.04
N GLU A 80 -0.02 12.86 20.07
CA GLU A 80 0.47 13.09 21.44
C GLU A 80 1.27 11.90 22.00
N LEU A 81 0.86 10.66 21.67
CA LEU A 81 1.60 9.45 22.08
C LEU A 81 2.92 9.32 21.33
N VAL A 82 2.94 9.64 20.05
CA VAL A 82 4.16 9.62 19.23
C VAL A 82 5.14 10.67 19.75
N ASP A 83 4.68 11.88 20.01
CA ASP A 83 5.51 12.98 20.54
C ASP A 83 6.20 12.63 21.87
N LYS A 84 5.56 11.77 22.68
CA LYS A 84 6.09 11.27 23.97
C LYS A 84 6.82 9.93 23.85
N SER A 85 6.99 9.42 22.65
CA SER A 85 7.64 8.12 22.42
C SER A 85 9.16 8.24 22.53
N LYS A 86 9.81 7.14 22.93
CA LYS A 86 11.28 7.05 22.92
C LYS A 86 11.88 7.36 21.54
N MET A 87 11.16 7.08 20.47
CA MET A 87 11.60 7.45 19.12
C MET A 87 11.74 8.96 18.93
N MET A 88 10.89 9.76 19.59
CA MET A 88 10.99 11.21 19.58
C MET A 88 12.07 11.74 20.52
N GLU A 89 12.42 10.99 21.56
CA GLU A 89 13.50 11.34 22.50
C GLU A 89 14.88 10.96 21.92
N ASP A 90 15.02 9.72 21.46
CA ASP A 90 16.30 9.11 21.08
C ASP A 90 16.56 9.14 19.54
N GLY A 91 15.52 9.34 18.73
CA GLY A 91 15.63 9.38 17.27
C GLY A 91 16.32 10.62 16.75
N SER A 92 16.95 10.52 15.57
CA SER A 92 17.46 11.70 14.86
C SER A 92 16.32 12.63 14.42
N ASP A 93 16.61 13.92 14.20
CA ASP A 93 15.63 14.87 13.67
C ASP A 93 15.00 14.39 12.37
N TYR A 94 15.81 13.78 11.52
CA TYR A 94 15.36 13.17 10.28
C TYR A 94 14.31 12.05 10.49
N GLN A 95 14.54 11.15 11.45
CA GLN A 95 13.58 10.07 11.75
C GLN A 95 12.26 10.61 12.29
N ARG A 96 12.32 11.62 13.14
CA ARG A 96 11.14 12.31 13.69
C ARG A 96 10.30 12.94 12.61
N GLU A 97 10.94 13.78 11.76
CA GLU A 97 10.27 14.43 10.64
C GLU A 97 9.66 13.43 9.65
N SER A 98 10.40 12.36 9.33
CA SER A 98 9.95 11.31 8.43
C SER A 98 8.68 10.62 8.93
N LEU A 99 8.64 10.28 10.23
CA LEU A 99 7.47 9.70 10.86
C LEU A 99 6.26 10.64 10.81
N MET A 100 6.46 11.91 11.16
CA MET A 100 5.40 12.91 11.15
C MET A 100 4.83 13.14 9.75
N ARG A 101 5.68 13.20 8.73
CA ARG A 101 5.26 13.30 7.32
C ARG A 101 4.44 12.10 6.87
N SER A 102 4.86 10.88 7.21
CA SER A 102 4.11 9.66 6.89
C SER A 102 2.72 9.66 7.51
N MET A 103 2.62 10.09 8.76
CA MET A 103 1.33 10.21 9.45
C MET A 103 0.41 11.25 8.79
N GLU A 104 0.95 12.40 8.43
CA GLU A 104 0.18 13.44 7.74
C GLU A 104 -0.31 12.99 6.36
N GLN A 105 0.52 12.32 5.58
CA GLN A 105 0.12 11.77 4.28
C GLN A 105 -1.04 10.78 4.44
N SER A 106 -0.94 9.85 5.38
CA SER A 106 -2.01 8.89 5.66
C SER A 106 -3.31 9.59 6.08
N TYR A 107 -3.21 10.57 6.97
CA TYR A 107 -4.38 11.33 7.44
C TYR A 107 -5.03 12.14 6.30
N ARG A 108 -4.25 12.77 5.44
CA ARG A 108 -4.76 13.51 4.28
C ARG A 108 -5.52 12.58 3.34
N LEU A 109 -4.97 11.41 3.02
CA LEU A 109 -5.62 10.45 2.14
C LEU A 109 -6.96 9.98 2.71
N LEU A 110 -7.00 9.63 3.99
CA LEU A 110 -8.22 9.15 4.67
C LEU A 110 -9.36 10.19 4.70
N ASN A 111 -9.03 11.48 4.67
CA ASN A 111 -10.00 12.58 4.72
C ASN A 111 -10.24 13.24 3.36
N SER A 112 -9.66 12.69 2.30
CA SER A 112 -9.74 13.29 0.98
C SER A 112 -10.72 12.56 0.07
N PRO A 113 -11.44 13.28 -0.81
CA PRO A 113 -12.25 12.68 -1.86
C PRO A 113 -11.42 11.85 -2.86
N GLU A 114 -10.10 12.07 -2.95
CA GLU A 114 -9.17 11.30 -3.78
C GLU A 114 -9.07 9.83 -3.33
N SER A 115 -9.47 9.50 -2.09
CA SER A 115 -9.59 8.10 -1.63
C SER A 115 -10.51 7.25 -2.53
N LYS A 116 -11.44 7.86 -3.27
CA LYS A 116 -12.29 7.20 -4.27
C LYS A 116 -11.51 6.53 -5.41
N VAL A 117 -10.26 6.92 -5.62
CA VAL A 117 -9.40 6.24 -6.60
C VAL A 117 -9.26 4.74 -6.28
N PHE A 118 -9.37 4.36 -5.01
CA PHE A 118 -9.33 2.97 -4.54
C PHE A 118 -10.67 2.24 -4.67
N ASP A 119 -11.74 2.94 -5.04
CA ASP A 119 -13.08 2.37 -5.19
C ASP A 119 -13.27 1.80 -6.60
N LEU A 120 -13.12 0.49 -6.73
CA LEU A 120 -13.30 -0.20 -8.01
C LEU A 120 -14.78 -0.30 -8.43
N THR A 121 -15.73 -0.02 -7.55
CA THR A 121 -17.15 -0.03 -7.91
C THR A 121 -17.52 1.13 -8.84
N GLU A 122 -16.68 2.14 -8.93
CA GLU A 122 -16.83 3.25 -9.88
C GLU A 122 -16.38 2.92 -11.32
N GLU A 123 -15.72 1.78 -11.53
CA GLU A 123 -15.30 1.36 -12.88
C GLU A 123 -16.50 0.82 -13.67
N PRO A 124 -16.55 1.08 -15.00
CA PRO A 124 -17.53 0.43 -15.87
C PRO A 124 -17.43 -1.09 -15.75
N LYS A 125 -18.62 -1.74 -15.66
CA LYS A 125 -18.68 -3.19 -15.45
C LYS A 125 -17.84 -4.00 -16.43
N GLU A 126 -17.91 -3.65 -17.71
CA GLU A 126 -17.14 -4.33 -18.78
C GLU A 126 -15.63 -4.30 -18.49
N LYS A 127 -15.14 -3.16 -18.02
CA LYS A 127 -13.73 -2.98 -17.69
C LYS A 127 -13.36 -3.72 -16.40
N TYR A 128 -14.22 -3.64 -15.40
CA TYR A 128 -14.03 -4.40 -14.16
C TYR A 128 -13.94 -5.90 -14.44
N ASP A 129 -14.85 -6.44 -15.27
CA ASP A 129 -14.92 -7.86 -15.61
C ASP A 129 -13.62 -8.36 -16.28
N ILE A 130 -12.99 -7.54 -17.15
CA ILE A 130 -11.72 -7.88 -17.79
C ILE A 130 -10.59 -8.08 -16.77
N TYR A 131 -10.54 -7.25 -15.73
CA TYR A 131 -9.49 -7.30 -14.71
C TYR A 131 -9.83 -8.18 -13.51
N ASN A 132 -11.06 -8.68 -13.41
CA ASN A 132 -11.51 -9.50 -12.28
C ASN A 132 -11.05 -10.96 -12.43
N THR A 133 -9.77 -11.16 -12.65
CA THR A 133 -9.11 -12.48 -12.71
C THR A 133 -8.57 -12.92 -11.34
N GLY A 134 -8.82 -12.14 -10.32
CA GLY A 134 -8.32 -12.35 -8.95
C GLY A 134 -7.64 -11.10 -8.39
N ARG A 135 -6.94 -11.27 -7.28
CA ARG A 135 -6.28 -10.13 -6.59
C ARG A 135 -5.27 -9.40 -7.48
N PHE A 136 -4.51 -10.14 -8.29
CA PHE A 136 -3.52 -9.53 -9.18
C PHE A 136 -4.19 -8.67 -10.24
N GLY A 137 -5.20 -9.17 -10.94
CA GLY A 137 -5.94 -8.41 -11.93
C GLY A 137 -6.60 -7.16 -11.37
N LEU A 138 -7.31 -7.27 -10.23
CA LEU A 138 -7.87 -6.11 -9.54
C LEU A 138 -6.79 -5.14 -9.05
N GLY A 139 -5.63 -5.66 -8.65
CA GLY A 139 -4.45 -4.85 -8.35
C GLY A 139 -3.98 -4.04 -9.56
N CYS A 140 -3.92 -4.64 -10.73
CA CYS A 140 -3.56 -3.96 -11.98
C CYS A 140 -4.57 -2.85 -12.35
N LEU A 141 -5.87 -3.10 -12.17
CA LEU A 141 -6.90 -2.09 -12.39
C LEU A 141 -6.74 -0.91 -11.42
N THR A 142 -6.54 -1.19 -10.13
CA THR A 142 -6.28 -0.17 -9.11
C THR A 142 -5.01 0.61 -9.42
N ALA A 143 -3.93 -0.08 -9.84
CA ALA A 143 -2.66 0.53 -10.21
C ALA A 143 -2.82 1.54 -11.36
N LYS A 144 -3.59 1.18 -12.38
CA LYS A 144 -3.92 2.09 -13.49
C LYS A 144 -4.62 3.35 -12.98
N ARG A 145 -5.65 3.22 -12.13
CA ARG A 145 -6.37 4.36 -11.55
C ARG A 145 -5.44 5.26 -10.75
N LEU A 146 -4.60 4.67 -9.91
CA LEU A 146 -3.64 5.38 -9.08
C LEU A 146 -2.61 6.15 -9.91
N ALA A 147 -2.05 5.51 -10.95
CA ALA A 147 -1.10 6.16 -11.85
C ALA A 147 -1.73 7.37 -12.56
N MET A 148 -2.99 7.25 -13.02
CA MET A 148 -3.74 8.34 -13.63
C MET A 148 -4.04 9.49 -12.65
N ASN A 149 -4.05 9.22 -11.35
CA ASN A 149 -4.33 10.19 -10.29
C ASN A 149 -3.06 10.67 -9.54
N GLY A 150 -1.88 10.33 -10.04
CA GLY A 150 -0.63 10.93 -9.59
C GLY A 150 0.27 10.07 -8.72
N ALA A 151 -0.01 8.77 -8.56
CA ALA A 151 0.98 7.84 -8.04
C ALA A 151 2.18 7.75 -8.98
N ARG A 152 3.40 7.79 -8.44
CA ARG A 152 4.63 7.76 -9.24
C ARG A 152 5.14 6.36 -9.50
N PHE A 153 4.94 5.49 -8.53
CA PHE A 153 5.37 4.11 -8.61
C PHE A 153 4.32 3.21 -7.93
N VAL A 154 3.79 2.26 -8.67
CA VAL A 154 2.84 1.29 -8.16
C VAL A 154 3.39 -0.11 -8.43
N SER A 155 3.58 -0.88 -7.38
CA SER A 155 3.98 -2.28 -7.44
C SER A 155 2.74 -3.14 -7.21
N VAL A 156 2.49 -4.08 -8.11
CA VAL A 156 1.45 -5.10 -7.93
C VAL A 156 2.16 -6.44 -7.88
N SER A 157 1.95 -7.16 -6.79
CA SER A 157 2.62 -8.44 -6.55
C SER A 157 1.60 -9.57 -6.47
N THR A 158 1.95 -10.69 -7.08
CA THR A 158 1.29 -11.97 -6.80
C THR A 158 1.79 -12.50 -5.45
N GLU A 159 1.01 -13.39 -4.85
CA GLU A 159 1.46 -14.08 -3.65
C GLU A 159 2.72 -14.90 -3.95
N TYR A 160 3.74 -14.72 -3.14
CA TYR A 160 4.91 -15.58 -3.16
C TYR A 160 4.90 -16.46 -1.92
N GLU A 161 4.77 -17.75 -2.14
CA GLU A 161 4.98 -18.78 -1.13
C GLU A 161 6.08 -19.72 -1.63
N PRO A 162 7.13 -19.98 -0.84
CA PRO A 162 8.17 -20.93 -1.21
C PRO A 162 7.57 -22.29 -1.60
N PHE A 163 8.05 -22.85 -2.70
CA PHE A 163 7.59 -24.14 -3.29
C PHE A 163 6.14 -24.13 -3.83
N LEU A 164 5.45 -22.99 -3.83
CA LEU A 164 4.08 -22.83 -4.33
C LEU A 164 3.99 -21.73 -5.40
N GLY A 165 2.85 -21.66 -6.08
CA GLY A 165 2.56 -20.62 -7.05
C GLY A 165 3.62 -20.50 -8.15
N TRP A 166 4.25 -19.33 -8.24
CA TRP A 166 5.30 -19.01 -9.22
C TRP A 166 6.66 -19.61 -8.89
N ASP A 167 6.82 -20.20 -7.71
CA ASP A 167 8.04 -20.91 -7.36
C ASP A 167 8.12 -22.24 -8.09
N THR A 168 9.11 -22.39 -8.95
CA THR A 168 9.27 -23.55 -9.86
C THR A 168 10.22 -24.63 -9.35
N HIS A 169 10.63 -24.60 -8.08
CA HIS A 169 11.54 -25.59 -7.51
C HIS A 169 11.00 -27.02 -7.59
N GLU A 170 9.67 -27.18 -7.45
CA GLU A 170 9.00 -28.48 -7.57
C GLU A 170 7.85 -28.42 -8.58
N ASN A 171 7.82 -29.34 -9.56
CA ASN A 171 6.74 -29.46 -10.55
C ASN A 171 6.36 -28.13 -11.25
N GLY A 172 7.31 -27.20 -11.37
CA GLY A 172 7.06 -25.84 -11.79
C GLY A 172 6.46 -25.70 -13.17
N HIS A 173 6.83 -26.56 -14.11
CA HIS A 173 6.31 -26.46 -15.48
C HIS A 173 4.79 -26.73 -15.54
N SER A 174 4.27 -27.67 -14.77
CA SER A 174 2.84 -27.95 -14.73
C SER A 174 2.05 -26.87 -13.98
N ARG A 175 2.65 -26.24 -12.96
CA ARG A 175 2.04 -25.10 -12.23
C ARG A 175 1.94 -23.85 -13.08
N LEU A 176 2.96 -23.55 -13.89
CA LEU A 176 2.98 -22.34 -14.73
C LEU A 176 1.76 -22.24 -15.64
N VAL A 177 1.21 -23.37 -16.10
CA VAL A 177 -0.01 -23.35 -16.92
C VAL A 177 -1.16 -22.71 -16.14
N LYS A 178 -1.39 -23.15 -14.90
CA LYS A 178 -2.45 -22.59 -14.04
C LYS A 178 -2.16 -21.14 -13.62
N MET A 179 -0.90 -20.83 -13.33
CA MET A 179 -0.53 -19.48 -12.90
C MET A 179 -0.70 -18.43 -14.01
N LYS A 180 -0.53 -18.82 -15.28
CA LYS A 180 -0.78 -17.94 -16.42
C LYS A 180 -2.25 -17.54 -16.57
N GLU A 181 -3.18 -18.35 -16.08
CA GLU A 181 -4.61 -18.05 -16.10
C GLU A 181 -5.00 -16.97 -15.07
N LEU A 182 -4.12 -16.69 -14.11
CA LEU A 182 -4.34 -15.68 -13.05
C LEU A 182 -3.79 -14.28 -13.40
N VAL A 183 -3.09 -14.17 -14.52
CA VAL A 183 -2.45 -12.94 -15.01
C VAL A 183 -3.06 -12.49 -16.33
#